data_0227c4781a72bf100324a9462beb20ad
#
_entry.id   0227c4781a72bf100324a9462beb20ad
#
_cell.length_a   1.000
_cell.length_b   1.000
_cell.length_c   1.000
_cell.angle_alpha   90.00
_cell.angle_beta   90.00
_cell.angle_gamma   90.00
#
_symmetry.space_group_name_H-M   'P 1'
#
loop_
_entity.id
_entity.type
_entity.pdbx_description
1 polymer ?
#
loop_
_entity_poly.entity_id
_entity_poly.type
_entity_poly.pdbx_seq_one_letter_code
_entity_poly.pdbx_strand_id
1 'polypeptide(L)'
;METITTNARGISRRDLLKGCVMVGASLAVGSGFVAGSSAAWAMETIHVTPSEMATLIQMARDIYPHNHVADEYYARAVKGYDSEDFKSQIAEGINALNAAAQGQGYASYLTVPWEADRVKILQSMEDSSFFQTIRGNLITGLYNQPEVWTLFGYEGESYSKGGYINRGFNDINWI
;
A
#
# COMPACT_ATOMS: atom_id res chain seq x y z
N MET A 1 41.22 21.84 34.02
CA MET A 1 41.03 21.70 32.55
C MET A 1 40.70 20.22 32.32
N GLU A 2 39.42 19.87 32.51
CA GLU A 2 38.93 18.47 32.40
C GLU A 2 38.44 18.24 30.99
N THR A 3 39.04 17.31 30.29
CA THR A 3 38.67 16.87 28.96
C THR A 3 37.52 15.86 29.09
N ILE A 4 36.31 16.26 28.66
CA ILE A 4 35.16 15.38 28.54
C ILE A 4 35.35 14.54 27.28
N THR A 5 35.72 13.29 27.46
CA THR A 5 35.72 12.27 26.38
C THR A 5 34.29 11.75 26.20
N THR A 6 33.59 12.24 25.19
CA THR A 6 32.31 11.70 24.75
C THR A 6 32.54 10.35 24.06
N ASN A 7 32.23 9.29 24.77
CA ASN A 7 32.27 7.91 24.27
C ASN A 7 31.03 7.68 23.39
N ALA A 8 31.18 7.79 22.08
CA ALA A 8 30.13 7.46 21.11
C ALA A 8 29.90 5.92 21.11
N ARG A 9 29.05 5.44 22.00
CA ARG A 9 28.55 4.07 21.94
C ARG A 9 27.72 3.93 20.68
N GLY A 10 28.20 3.15 19.73
CA GLY A 10 27.43 2.76 18.55
C GLY A 10 26.11 2.12 18.97
N ILE A 11 25.00 2.67 18.45
CA ILE A 11 23.66 2.14 18.72
C ILE A 11 23.60 0.73 18.14
N SER A 12 23.37 -0.26 18.99
CA SER A 12 23.24 -1.66 18.57
C SER A 12 21.94 -1.82 17.77
N ARG A 13 21.91 -2.74 16.77
CA ARG A 13 20.68 -3.06 16.01
C ARG A 13 19.52 -3.43 16.92
N ARG A 14 19.82 -3.98 18.10
CA ARG A 14 18.85 -4.34 19.14
C ARG A 14 18.29 -3.11 19.87
N ASP A 15 19.10 -2.07 20.05
CA ASP A 15 18.66 -0.81 20.69
C ASP A 15 17.87 0.05 19.71
N LEU A 16 18.18 -0.03 18.40
CA LEU A 16 17.41 0.57 17.33
C LEU A 16 16.01 -0.04 17.24
N LEU A 17 15.89 -1.37 17.36
CA LEU A 17 14.60 -2.06 17.41
C LEU A 17 13.80 -1.73 18.67
N LYS A 18 14.44 -1.48 19.82
CA LYS A 18 13.76 -1.05 21.04
C LYS A 18 13.34 0.43 21.00
N GLY A 19 14.10 1.28 20.32
CA GLY A 19 13.79 2.70 20.13
C GLY A 19 12.58 2.94 19.21
N CYS A 20 12.32 2.06 18.25
CA CYS A 20 11.15 2.12 17.36
C CYS A 20 9.83 1.77 18.06
N VAL A 21 9.87 1.26 19.30
CA VAL A 21 8.66 0.87 20.07
C VAL A 21 7.97 2.05 20.75
N MET A 22 8.57 3.26 20.76
CA MET A 22 8.07 4.37 21.56
C MET A 22 7.40 5.51 20.78
N VAL A 23 7.36 5.46 19.45
CA VAL A 23 6.63 6.48 18.66
C VAL A 23 5.95 5.79 17.47
N GLY A 24 4.72 5.44 17.64
CA GLY A 24 3.87 4.86 16.62
C GLY A 24 3.33 3.51 17.07
N ALA A 25 2.02 3.35 17.02
CA ALA A 25 1.37 2.08 17.25
C ALA A 25 2.11 1.00 16.47
N SER A 26 2.77 0.09 17.17
CA SER A 26 3.39 -1.07 16.58
C SER A 26 2.30 -1.96 16.00
N LEU A 27 1.96 -1.72 14.74
CA LEU A 27 1.30 -2.71 13.91
C LEU A 27 2.36 -3.80 13.67
N ALA A 28 2.57 -4.65 14.64
CA ALA A 28 3.30 -5.89 14.48
C ALA A 28 2.44 -6.80 13.59
N VAL A 29 2.53 -6.59 12.30
CA VAL A 29 1.91 -7.44 11.29
C VAL A 29 2.90 -8.54 10.96
N GLY A 30 2.47 -9.76 11.15
CA GLY A 30 3.20 -10.91 10.66
C GLY A 30 3.47 -10.77 9.16
N SER A 31 4.73 -10.98 8.76
CA SER A 31 5.23 -11.12 7.39
C SER A 31 4.70 -10.13 6.34
N GLY A 32 5.25 -8.94 6.32
CA GLY A 32 5.04 -7.97 5.26
C GLY A 32 4.51 -6.65 5.79
N PHE A 33 5.39 -5.85 6.35
CA PHE A 33 5.08 -4.47 6.69
C PHE A 33 4.79 -3.71 5.39
N VAL A 34 3.53 -3.38 5.16
CA VAL A 34 3.05 -2.74 3.95
C VAL A 34 3.54 -1.31 3.79
N ALA A 35 3.71 -0.58 4.88
CA ALA A 35 4.27 0.76 4.84
C ALA A 35 5.76 0.71 5.17
N GLY A 36 6.60 0.41 4.19
CA GLY A 36 8.02 0.74 4.28
C GLY A 36 8.20 2.24 4.52
N SER A 37 9.41 2.67 4.83
CA SER A 37 9.72 4.10 5.06
C SER A 37 9.25 5.02 3.93
N SER A 38 9.13 4.50 2.70
CA SER A 38 8.66 5.22 1.51
C SER A 38 7.15 5.56 1.54
N ALA A 39 6.34 4.80 2.28
CA ALA A 39 4.89 5.02 2.38
C ALA A 39 4.44 5.56 3.75
N ALA A 40 5.38 5.87 4.65
CA ALA A 40 5.06 6.33 6.02
C ALA A 40 4.17 7.60 6.03
N TRP A 41 4.33 8.49 5.04
CA TRP A 41 3.50 9.69 4.87
C TRP A 41 2.01 9.37 4.69
N ALA A 42 1.67 8.21 4.14
CA ALA A 42 0.27 7.83 3.93
C ALA A 42 -0.44 7.50 5.25
N MET A 43 0.33 7.21 6.30
CA MET A 43 -0.19 6.93 7.64
C MET A 43 -0.55 8.19 8.43
N GLU A 44 -0.19 9.39 7.92
CA GLU A 44 -0.65 10.67 8.43
C GLU A 44 -2.06 10.93 7.90
N THR A 45 -3.06 10.40 8.59
CA THR A 45 -4.47 10.41 8.17
C THR A 45 -5.31 11.35 9.03
N ILE A 46 -6.42 11.85 8.48
CA ILE A 46 -7.35 12.79 9.14
C ILE A 46 -8.71 12.12 9.39
N HIS A 47 -9.24 11.42 8.41
CA HIS A 47 -10.61 10.88 8.43
C HIS A 47 -10.65 9.38 8.66
N VAL A 48 -9.65 8.65 8.21
CA VAL A 48 -9.49 7.20 8.45
C VAL A 48 -8.39 6.98 9.48
N THR A 49 -8.40 5.85 10.16
CA THR A 49 -7.32 5.50 11.09
C THR A 49 -6.08 5.03 10.34
N PRO A 50 -4.87 5.14 10.92
CA PRO A 50 -3.67 4.55 10.33
C PRO A 50 -3.80 3.05 10.03
N SER A 51 -4.53 2.31 10.86
CA SER A 51 -4.81 0.87 10.65
C SER A 51 -5.68 0.62 9.42
N GLU A 52 -6.70 1.45 9.22
CA GLU A 52 -7.55 1.38 8.02
C GLU A 52 -6.75 1.72 6.76
N MET A 53 -5.91 2.75 6.81
CA MET A 53 -5.04 3.11 5.68
C MET A 53 -4.07 1.97 5.36
N ALA A 54 -3.43 1.36 6.36
CA ALA A 54 -2.56 0.20 6.15
C ALA A 54 -3.32 -0.98 5.53
N THR A 55 -4.57 -1.19 5.94
CA THR A 55 -5.44 -2.22 5.37
C THR A 55 -5.77 -1.94 3.91
N LEU A 56 -6.06 -0.69 3.55
CA LEU A 56 -6.31 -0.28 2.16
C LEU A 56 -5.07 -0.47 1.28
N ILE A 57 -3.88 -0.13 1.76
CA ILE A 57 -2.62 -0.33 1.03
C ILE A 57 -2.38 -1.82 0.78
N GLN A 58 -2.54 -2.67 1.83
CA GLN A 58 -2.41 -4.12 1.69
C GLN A 58 -3.44 -4.70 0.71
N MET A 59 -4.72 -4.30 0.85
CA MET A 59 -5.78 -4.72 -0.05
C MET A 59 -5.48 -4.33 -1.51
N ALA A 60 -5.02 -3.10 -1.73
CA ALA A 60 -4.66 -2.62 -3.06
C ALA A 60 -3.54 -3.46 -3.70
N ARG A 61 -2.54 -3.85 -2.91
CA ARG A 61 -1.45 -4.71 -3.35
C ARG A 61 -1.95 -6.14 -3.65
N ASP A 62 -2.86 -6.67 -2.85
CA ASP A 62 -3.39 -8.01 -3.07
C ASP A 62 -4.39 -8.08 -4.25
N ILE A 63 -5.03 -6.95 -4.62
CA ILE A 63 -5.89 -6.86 -5.81
C ILE A 63 -5.02 -6.79 -7.10
N TYR A 64 -3.95 -6.02 -7.09
CA TYR A 64 -3.03 -5.84 -8.24
C TYR A 64 -1.58 -6.10 -7.79
N PRO A 65 -1.18 -7.38 -7.64
CA PRO A 65 0.15 -7.73 -7.12
C PRO A 65 1.25 -7.51 -8.15
N HIS A 66 2.16 -6.57 -7.88
CA HIS A 66 3.32 -6.30 -8.71
C HIS A 66 4.58 -6.21 -7.85
N ASN A 67 5.47 -7.17 -7.96
CA ASN A 67 6.69 -7.24 -7.13
C ASN A 67 7.66 -6.06 -7.38
N HIS A 68 7.60 -5.45 -8.57
CA HIS A 68 8.44 -4.33 -8.97
C HIS A 68 7.83 -2.95 -8.69
N VAL A 69 6.58 -2.88 -8.22
CA VAL A 69 5.90 -1.64 -7.84
C VAL A 69 6.03 -1.45 -6.33
N ALA A 70 6.65 -0.36 -5.91
CA ALA A 70 6.83 -0.05 -4.49
C ALA A 70 5.52 0.34 -3.79
N ASP A 71 5.47 0.13 -2.47
CA ASP A 71 4.26 0.40 -1.65
C ASP A 71 3.81 1.87 -1.70
N GLU A 72 4.72 2.79 -1.97
CA GLU A 72 4.39 4.22 -2.10
C GLU A 72 3.38 4.51 -3.21
N TYR A 73 3.42 3.77 -4.33
CA TYR A 73 2.48 3.93 -5.44
C TYR A 73 1.08 3.42 -5.08
N TYR A 74 1.00 2.32 -4.33
CA TYR A 74 -0.26 1.83 -3.78
C TYR A 74 -0.81 2.78 -2.73
N ALA A 75 0.03 3.30 -1.83
CA ALA A 75 -0.35 4.29 -0.84
C ALA A 75 -0.90 5.56 -1.50
N ARG A 76 -0.25 6.04 -2.57
CA ARG A 76 -0.71 7.20 -3.34
C ARG A 76 -2.06 6.92 -4.01
N ALA A 77 -2.26 5.72 -4.54
CA ALA A 77 -3.50 5.32 -5.18
C ALA A 77 -4.71 5.30 -4.23
N VAL A 78 -4.50 4.93 -2.94
CA VAL A 78 -5.58 4.83 -1.95
C VAL A 78 -5.69 6.05 -1.02
N LYS A 79 -4.73 6.97 -1.04
CA LYS A 79 -4.73 8.13 -0.14
C LYS A 79 -5.96 9.02 -0.28
N GLY A 80 -6.58 9.07 -1.46
CA GLY A 80 -7.80 9.82 -1.71
C GLY A 80 -9.02 9.35 -0.89
N TYR A 81 -8.98 8.15 -0.32
CA TYR A 81 -10.01 7.66 0.59
C TYR A 81 -9.94 8.25 2.00
N ASP A 82 -8.85 8.96 2.34
CA ASP A 82 -8.73 9.72 3.58
C ASP A 82 -9.51 11.04 3.50
N SER A 83 -10.83 10.93 3.32
CA SER A 83 -11.74 12.06 3.23
C SER A 83 -13.04 11.76 3.98
N GLU A 84 -13.76 12.83 4.36
CA GLU A 84 -15.04 12.69 5.09
C GLU A 84 -16.08 11.92 4.27
N ASP A 85 -16.08 12.09 2.93
CA ASP A 85 -17.05 11.43 2.04
C ASP A 85 -16.90 9.91 2.04
N PHE A 86 -15.70 9.39 2.17
CA PHE A 86 -15.42 7.96 2.17
C PHE A 86 -15.33 7.32 3.54
N LYS A 87 -15.23 8.08 4.61
CA LYS A 87 -14.98 7.61 5.98
C LYS A 87 -15.90 6.45 6.41
N SER A 88 -17.21 6.62 6.26
CA SER A 88 -18.19 5.56 6.63
C SER A 88 -18.02 4.32 5.78
N GLN A 89 -17.92 4.48 4.45
CA GLN A 89 -17.76 3.37 3.52
C GLN A 89 -16.47 2.59 3.79
N ILE A 90 -15.37 3.28 4.08
CA ILE A 90 -14.09 2.65 4.40
C ILE A 90 -14.17 1.90 5.71
N ALA A 91 -14.70 2.51 6.77
CA ALA A 91 -14.84 1.86 8.07
C ALA A 91 -15.71 0.59 7.99
N GLU A 92 -16.86 0.67 7.33
CA GLU A 92 -17.77 -0.48 7.14
C GLU A 92 -17.12 -1.58 6.28
N GLY A 93 -16.46 -1.20 5.18
CA GLY A 93 -15.80 -2.13 4.28
C GLY A 93 -14.64 -2.86 4.96
N ILE A 94 -13.82 -2.16 5.73
CA ILE A 94 -12.71 -2.77 6.47
C ILE A 94 -13.23 -3.65 7.62
N ASN A 95 -14.31 -3.26 8.29
CA ASN A 95 -14.94 -4.12 9.29
C ASN A 95 -15.44 -5.44 8.66
N ALA A 96 -16.07 -5.37 7.49
CA ALA A 96 -16.50 -6.57 6.76
C ALA A 96 -15.30 -7.43 6.33
N LEU A 97 -14.21 -6.80 5.83
CA LEU A 97 -12.97 -7.48 5.46
C LEU A 97 -12.32 -8.20 6.67
N ASN A 98 -12.27 -7.52 7.82
CA ASN A 98 -11.76 -8.10 9.05
C ASN A 98 -12.65 -9.25 9.57
N ALA A 99 -13.98 -9.12 9.46
CA ALA A 99 -14.92 -10.19 9.82
C ALA A 99 -14.70 -11.43 8.93
N ALA A 100 -14.47 -11.24 7.64
CA ALA A 100 -14.16 -12.34 6.72
C ALA A 100 -12.82 -13.03 7.08
N ALA A 101 -11.79 -12.25 7.49
CA ALA A 101 -10.54 -12.79 7.99
C ALA A 101 -10.73 -13.59 9.29
N GLN A 102 -11.54 -13.07 10.22
CA GLN A 102 -11.89 -13.76 11.47
C GLN A 102 -12.63 -15.07 11.23
N GLY A 103 -13.49 -15.12 10.22
CA GLY A 103 -14.14 -16.34 9.78
C GLY A 103 -13.18 -17.43 9.30
N GLN A 104 -11.96 -17.06 8.91
CA GLN A 104 -10.87 -17.98 8.55
C GLN A 104 -9.86 -18.21 9.71
N GLY A 105 -10.14 -17.69 10.92
CA GLY A 105 -9.32 -17.89 12.10
C GLY A 105 -8.20 -16.88 12.32
N TYR A 106 -8.16 -15.77 11.57
CA TYR A 106 -7.19 -14.69 11.72
C TYR A 106 -7.77 -13.54 12.58
N ALA A 107 -6.92 -12.77 13.25
CA ALA A 107 -7.38 -11.66 14.08
C ALA A 107 -7.90 -10.46 13.24
N SER A 108 -7.29 -10.23 12.09
CA SER A 108 -7.67 -9.18 11.12
C SER A 108 -7.07 -9.52 9.76
N TYR A 109 -7.50 -8.81 8.71
CA TYR A 109 -6.93 -8.96 7.36
C TYR A 109 -5.42 -8.72 7.32
N LEU A 110 -4.93 -7.70 8.03
CA LEU A 110 -3.49 -7.40 8.11
C LEU A 110 -2.67 -8.50 8.80
N THR A 111 -3.29 -9.34 9.61
CA THR A 111 -2.59 -10.42 10.31
C THR A 111 -2.55 -11.72 9.51
N VAL A 112 -3.19 -11.77 8.34
CA VAL A 112 -3.14 -12.93 7.45
C VAL A 112 -1.76 -13.04 6.80
N PRO A 113 -0.96 -14.08 7.11
CA PRO A 113 0.44 -14.12 6.68
C PRO A 113 0.61 -14.46 5.20
N TRP A 114 -0.31 -15.21 4.61
CA TRP A 114 -0.20 -15.73 3.26
C TRP A 114 -1.07 -14.96 2.28
N GLU A 115 -0.47 -14.51 1.17
CA GLU A 115 -1.18 -13.83 0.08
C GLU A 115 -2.35 -14.68 -0.44
N ALA A 116 -2.15 -15.99 -0.62
CA ALA A 116 -3.19 -16.89 -1.10
C ALA A 116 -4.44 -16.90 -0.20
N ASP A 117 -4.29 -16.74 1.11
CA ASP A 117 -5.43 -16.68 2.03
C ASP A 117 -6.08 -15.29 2.03
N ARG A 118 -5.29 -14.21 1.90
CA ARG A 118 -5.82 -12.86 1.70
C ARG A 118 -6.62 -12.76 0.40
N VAL A 119 -6.14 -13.35 -0.68
CA VAL A 119 -6.87 -13.42 -1.97
C VAL A 119 -8.20 -14.15 -1.82
N LYS A 120 -8.26 -15.28 -1.08
CA LYS A 120 -9.54 -15.98 -0.81
C LYS A 120 -10.53 -15.10 -0.04
N ILE A 121 -10.04 -14.33 0.94
CA ILE A 121 -10.85 -13.37 1.69
C ILE A 121 -11.42 -12.32 0.73
N LEU A 122 -10.60 -11.74 -0.14
CA LEU A 122 -11.03 -10.76 -1.14
C LEU A 122 -12.05 -11.34 -2.13
N GLN A 123 -11.84 -12.57 -2.60
CA GLN A 123 -12.77 -13.28 -3.47
C GLN A 123 -14.14 -13.50 -2.81
N SER A 124 -14.18 -13.74 -1.49
CA SER A 124 -15.47 -13.93 -0.77
C SER A 124 -16.31 -12.66 -0.69
N MET A 125 -15.74 -11.48 -0.99
CA MET A 125 -16.41 -10.19 -0.96
C MET A 125 -16.32 -9.43 -2.29
N GLU A 126 -15.95 -10.08 -3.37
CA GLU A 126 -15.73 -9.44 -4.68
C GLU A 126 -16.95 -8.69 -5.23
N ASP A 127 -18.16 -9.15 -4.91
CA ASP A 127 -19.42 -8.52 -5.31
C ASP A 127 -19.82 -7.33 -4.43
N SER A 128 -19.08 -7.04 -3.35
CA SER A 128 -19.38 -5.91 -2.47
C SER A 128 -19.07 -4.57 -3.14
N SER A 129 -19.89 -3.55 -2.86
CA SER A 129 -19.68 -2.21 -3.36
C SER A 129 -18.33 -1.63 -2.91
N PHE A 130 -17.89 -1.98 -1.69
CA PHE A 130 -16.59 -1.60 -1.16
C PHE A 130 -15.45 -2.14 -2.03
N PHE A 131 -15.43 -3.47 -2.28
CA PHE A 131 -14.40 -4.08 -3.11
C PHE A 131 -14.38 -3.50 -4.51
N GLN A 132 -15.55 -3.38 -5.16
CA GLN A 132 -15.66 -2.87 -6.52
C GLN A 132 -15.20 -1.39 -6.62
N THR A 133 -15.51 -0.57 -5.61
CA THR A 133 -15.04 0.83 -5.55
C THR A 133 -13.51 0.88 -5.47
N ILE A 134 -12.89 0.13 -4.56
CA ILE A 134 -11.42 0.10 -4.41
C ILE A 134 -10.78 -0.44 -5.69
N ARG A 135 -11.24 -1.59 -6.20
CA ARG A 135 -10.71 -2.20 -7.43
C ARG A 135 -10.80 -1.27 -8.63
N GLY A 136 -11.97 -0.65 -8.84
CA GLY A 136 -12.19 0.26 -9.97
C GLY A 136 -11.30 1.49 -9.92
N ASN A 137 -11.17 2.11 -8.76
CA ASN A 137 -10.33 3.30 -8.58
C ASN A 137 -8.83 3.01 -8.68
N LEU A 138 -8.39 1.79 -8.34
CA LEU A 138 -7.00 1.38 -8.50
C LEU A 138 -6.56 1.33 -9.96
N ILE A 139 -7.46 1.09 -10.92
CA ILE A 139 -7.13 1.10 -12.35
C ILE A 139 -6.55 2.45 -12.75
N THR A 140 -7.16 3.56 -12.31
CA THR A 140 -6.64 4.89 -12.57
C THR A 140 -5.64 5.35 -11.52
N GLY A 141 -5.90 5.08 -10.25
CA GLY A 141 -5.07 5.54 -9.14
C GLY A 141 -3.65 4.95 -9.15
N LEU A 142 -3.51 3.67 -9.52
CA LEU A 142 -2.20 3.02 -9.59
C LEU A 142 -1.55 3.21 -10.97
N TYR A 143 -2.27 2.89 -12.04
CA TYR A 143 -1.67 2.84 -13.37
C TYR A 143 -1.63 4.19 -14.10
N ASN A 144 -2.24 5.25 -13.58
CA ASN A 144 -2.11 6.60 -14.14
C ASN A 144 -0.99 7.42 -13.47
N GLN A 145 -0.05 6.77 -12.81
CA GLN A 145 1.14 7.40 -12.24
C GLN A 145 2.30 7.27 -13.24
N PRO A 146 2.91 8.38 -13.71
CA PRO A 146 3.97 8.34 -14.73
C PRO A 146 5.17 7.49 -14.31
N GLU A 147 5.51 7.46 -13.03
CA GLU A 147 6.60 6.65 -12.50
C GLU A 147 6.30 5.16 -12.62
N VAL A 148 5.04 4.77 -12.50
CA VAL A 148 4.59 3.37 -12.66
C VAL A 148 4.66 2.94 -14.13
N TRP A 149 4.39 3.84 -15.08
CA TRP A 149 4.48 3.54 -16.51
C TRP A 149 5.84 3.00 -16.91
N THR A 150 6.90 3.63 -16.44
CA THR A 150 8.28 3.20 -16.76
C THR A 150 8.60 1.81 -16.24
N LEU A 151 8.00 1.41 -15.10
CA LEU A 151 8.17 0.07 -14.54
C LEU A 151 7.54 -1.03 -15.43
N PHE A 152 6.53 -0.66 -16.22
CA PHE A 152 5.86 -1.54 -17.18
C PHE A 152 6.37 -1.37 -18.62
N GLY A 153 7.39 -0.53 -18.83
CA GLY A 153 7.94 -0.27 -20.17
C GLY A 153 7.08 0.66 -21.03
N TYR A 154 6.04 1.30 -20.46
CA TYR A 154 5.25 2.29 -21.16
C TYR A 154 5.93 3.65 -21.10
N GLU A 155 6.22 4.23 -22.27
CA GLU A 155 6.93 5.50 -22.40
C GLU A 155 6.09 6.75 -22.10
N GLY A 156 4.83 6.59 -21.78
CA GLY A 156 3.89 7.68 -21.60
C GLY A 156 3.13 8.04 -22.88
N GLU A 157 2.28 9.06 -22.79
CA GLU A 157 1.44 9.51 -23.89
C GLU A 157 2.27 10.05 -25.06
N SER A 158 1.80 9.83 -26.29
CA SER A 158 2.51 10.23 -27.51
C SER A 158 2.33 11.71 -27.88
N TYR A 159 1.31 12.36 -27.34
CA TYR A 159 0.98 13.75 -27.70
C TYR A 159 2.16 14.71 -27.40
N SER A 160 2.70 14.67 -26.20
CA SER A 160 3.86 15.50 -25.80
C SER A 160 5.13 15.18 -26.57
N LYS A 161 5.17 14.01 -27.22
CA LYS A 161 6.33 13.50 -27.98
C LYS A 161 6.17 13.61 -29.49
N GLY A 162 5.22 14.43 -29.97
CA GLY A 162 4.98 14.68 -31.39
C GLY A 162 4.05 13.67 -32.08
N GLY A 163 3.29 12.88 -31.32
CA GLY A 163 2.36 11.87 -31.85
C GLY A 163 3.03 10.57 -32.28
N TYR A 164 2.30 9.71 -32.99
CA TYR A 164 2.74 8.39 -33.43
C TYR A 164 3.37 8.32 -34.84
N ILE A 165 3.51 9.44 -35.55
CA ILE A 165 3.99 9.45 -36.95
C ILE A 165 5.37 8.79 -37.08
N ASN A 166 6.26 9.04 -36.13
CA ASN A 166 7.66 8.58 -36.15
C ASN A 166 8.04 7.70 -34.95
N ARG A 167 7.04 7.15 -34.21
CA ARG A 167 7.28 6.37 -32.99
C ARG A 167 6.15 5.39 -32.73
N GLY A 168 6.30 4.53 -31.73
CA GLY A 168 5.30 3.53 -31.36
C GLY A 168 5.30 2.28 -32.20
N PHE A 169 6.32 2.07 -33.05
CA PHE A 169 6.41 0.89 -33.94
C PHE A 169 6.89 -0.36 -33.24
N ASN A 170 7.48 -0.22 -32.07
CA ASN A 170 8.09 -1.31 -31.28
C ASN A 170 7.71 -1.23 -29.79
N ASP A 171 6.59 -0.60 -29.46
CA ASP A 171 6.10 -0.49 -28.08
C ASP A 171 5.68 -1.85 -27.50
N ILE A 172 5.39 -2.82 -28.36
CA ILE A 172 5.01 -4.18 -28.03
C ILE A 172 6.08 -5.14 -28.54
N ASN A 173 6.74 -5.86 -27.63
CA ASN A 173 7.79 -6.82 -27.96
C ASN A 173 7.52 -8.25 -27.48
N TRP A 174 6.30 -8.52 -27.04
CA TRP A 174 5.89 -9.83 -26.51
C TRP A 174 4.93 -10.62 -27.42
N ILE A 175 4.78 -10.21 -28.67
CA ILE A 175 4.01 -10.91 -29.71
C ILE A 175 4.98 -11.78 -30.50
#